data_d380e80567d9eaf44c6103f1bb382672
#
_entry.id   d380e80567d9eaf44c6103f1bb382672
#
_cell.length_a   1.000
_cell.length_b   1.000
_cell.length_c   1.000
_cell.angle_alpha   90.00
_cell.angle_beta   90.00
_cell.angle_gamma   90.00
#
_symmetry.space_group_name_H-M   'P 1'
#
loop_
_entity.id
_entity.type
_entity.pdbx_description
1 polymer ?
#
loop_
_entity_poly.entity_id
_entity_poly.type
_entity_poly.pdbx_seq_one_letter_code
_entity_poly.pdbx_strand_id
1 'polypeptide(L)'
;MSKIAQKDDWKTEPMPAQNAKFQLKRHFTKEQMTALIKGNIPQEMEDKWFWYYEDGKLYAHRSWTGFCIYIIAFDCTTDVHNITVNRNPEQYKCTDIADDVESLNHLLDWWTQPTYDYYHEWLSETVNNLMKQNALPADTDQAPAAVSNITLLHASCADQMVDAVVNAANSGLWAGGGICGVIFKKAGLSALTAACKQYKTPLKDGSAIITPAFQMTNAKHIIHAVGPDFGRTPKAFKELFDAYYNSLCVLKDNDLHSISFPLISSGIFGGALSNPAAESTKQCCRAYLKFVADYPDYPLDVKLCAFSAKEMQDAKLVFDSIISV
;
A
#
# COMPACT_ATOMS: atom_id res chain seq x y z
N MET A 1 -8.41 6.64 -21.89
CA MET A 1 -8.56 7.91 -21.14
C MET A 1 -9.68 7.72 -20.14
N SER A 2 -9.43 7.85 -18.85
CA SER A 2 -10.48 7.77 -17.83
C SER A 2 -11.46 8.95 -18.01
N LYS A 3 -12.74 8.66 -17.87
CA LYS A 3 -13.83 9.63 -18.02
C LYS A 3 -13.74 10.69 -16.91
N ILE A 4 -13.91 11.96 -17.24
CA ILE A 4 -14.11 13.04 -16.24
C ILE A 4 -15.50 12.87 -15.63
N ALA A 5 -15.55 12.81 -14.30
CA ALA A 5 -16.80 12.62 -13.58
C ALA A 5 -17.72 13.85 -13.73
N GLN A 6 -18.99 13.59 -14.03
CA GLN A 6 -20.03 14.58 -14.15
C GLN A 6 -21.17 14.27 -13.17
N LYS A 7 -21.97 15.26 -12.84
CA LYS A 7 -23.08 15.13 -11.89
C LYS A 7 -23.98 13.93 -12.13
N ASP A 8 -24.29 13.65 -13.39
CA ASP A 8 -25.24 12.59 -13.80
C ASP A 8 -24.58 11.19 -13.88
N ASP A 9 -23.28 11.08 -13.60
CA ASP A 9 -22.58 9.78 -13.60
C ASP A 9 -22.86 8.93 -12.36
N TRP A 10 -23.42 9.53 -11.32
CA TRP A 10 -23.82 8.86 -10.09
C TRP A 10 -25.04 9.51 -9.46
N LYS A 11 -25.64 8.84 -8.48
CA LYS A 11 -26.73 9.46 -7.73
C LYS A 11 -26.22 10.62 -6.88
N THR A 12 -26.92 11.74 -6.90
CA THR A 12 -26.59 12.94 -6.14
C THR A 12 -27.82 13.54 -5.49
N GLU A 13 -27.70 13.88 -4.21
CA GLU A 13 -28.68 14.67 -3.46
C GLU A 13 -28.11 16.08 -3.25
N PRO A 14 -28.94 17.12 -3.30
CA PRO A 14 -28.45 18.47 -3.09
C PRO A 14 -27.92 18.68 -1.66
N MET A 15 -27.07 19.68 -1.48
CA MET A 15 -26.66 20.11 -0.16
C MET A 15 -27.90 20.55 0.64
N PRO A 16 -28.14 20.00 1.85
CA PRO A 16 -29.29 20.36 2.64
C PRO A 16 -29.26 21.82 3.11
N ALA A 17 -30.42 22.39 3.43
CA ALA A 17 -30.51 23.74 4.00
C ALA A 17 -29.75 23.85 5.34
N GLN A 18 -29.68 22.76 6.12
CA GLN A 18 -28.85 22.64 7.32
C GLN A 18 -27.40 22.40 6.91
N ASN A 19 -26.63 23.46 6.78
CA ASN A 19 -25.21 23.41 6.44
C ASN A 19 -24.43 24.48 7.21
N ALA A 20 -23.10 24.32 7.27
CA ALA A 20 -22.18 25.29 7.83
C ALA A 20 -21.13 25.66 6.78
N LYS A 21 -20.46 26.79 6.99
CA LYS A 21 -19.41 27.28 6.10
C LYS A 21 -18.15 27.56 6.90
N PHE A 22 -17.01 27.22 6.30
CA PHE A 22 -15.70 27.55 6.86
C PHE A 22 -14.68 27.78 5.74
N GLN A 23 -13.50 28.26 6.08
CA GLN A 23 -12.40 28.45 5.16
C GLN A 23 -11.31 27.41 5.43
N LEU A 24 -10.76 26.86 4.36
CA LEU A 24 -9.63 25.95 4.39
C LEU A 24 -8.45 26.62 3.69
N LYS A 25 -7.36 26.85 4.42
CA LYS A 25 -6.10 27.32 3.82
C LYS A 25 -5.26 26.13 3.40
N ARG A 26 -5.08 25.95 2.09
CA ARG A 26 -4.33 24.85 1.53
C ARG A 26 -3.85 25.17 0.13
N HIS A 27 -2.57 24.94 -0.12
CA HIS A 27 -1.99 25.01 -1.47
C HIS A 27 -2.22 23.69 -2.21
N PHE A 28 -2.62 23.77 -3.49
CA PHE A 28 -2.73 22.62 -4.39
C PHE A 28 -1.78 22.80 -5.57
N THR A 29 -0.99 21.76 -5.86
CA THR A 29 -0.22 21.72 -7.10
C THR A 29 -1.14 21.58 -8.30
N LYS A 30 -0.59 21.81 -9.51
CA LYS A 30 -1.34 21.64 -10.75
C LYS A 30 -1.85 20.20 -10.93
N GLU A 31 -1.03 19.23 -10.53
CA GLU A 31 -1.36 17.80 -10.59
C GLU A 31 -2.50 17.46 -9.63
N GLN A 32 -2.44 17.97 -8.40
CA GLN A 32 -3.49 17.80 -7.41
C GLN A 32 -4.83 18.40 -7.88
N MET A 33 -4.78 19.62 -8.42
CA MET A 33 -5.98 20.25 -9.00
C MET A 33 -6.52 19.45 -10.19
N THR A 34 -5.66 18.90 -11.03
CA THR A 34 -6.07 18.05 -12.15
C THR A 34 -6.80 16.81 -11.66
N ALA A 35 -6.31 16.14 -10.61
CA ALA A 35 -6.96 14.98 -10.00
C ALA A 35 -8.34 15.33 -9.42
N LEU A 36 -8.45 16.46 -8.73
CA LEU A 36 -9.72 16.91 -8.16
C LEU A 36 -10.76 17.27 -9.24
N ILE A 37 -10.34 17.95 -10.31
CA ILE A 37 -11.19 18.32 -11.45
C ILE A 37 -11.64 17.09 -12.25
N LYS A 38 -10.79 16.06 -12.37
CA LYS A 38 -11.13 14.80 -13.03
C LYS A 38 -12.31 14.12 -12.32
N GLY A 39 -12.40 14.26 -11.00
CA GLY A 39 -13.44 13.64 -10.21
C GLY A 39 -13.22 12.15 -9.96
N ASN A 40 -14.19 11.52 -9.31
CA ASN A 40 -14.21 10.08 -9.06
C ASN A 40 -15.59 9.49 -9.27
N ILE A 41 -15.69 8.48 -10.12
CA ILE A 41 -16.89 7.66 -10.28
C ILE A 41 -16.63 6.34 -9.56
N PRO A 42 -17.39 6.00 -8.51
CA PRO A 42 -17.20 4.76 -7.77
C PRO A 42 -17.22 3.53 -8.70
N GLN A 43 -16.26 2.67 -8.57
CA GLN A 43 -16.16 1.44 -9.36
C GLN A 43 -16.63 0.23 -8.55
N GLU A 44 -16.48 0.28 -7.22
CA GLU A 44 -16.79 -0.81 -6.29
C GLU A 44 -17.67 -0.32 -5.13
N MET A 45 -18.29 -1.26 -4.40
CA MET A 45 -19.13 -0.93 -3.24
C MET A 45 -18.35 -0.26 -2.10
N GLU A 46 -17.03 -0.45 -2.05
CA GLU A 46 -16.10 0.11 -1.06
C GLU A 46 -15.72 1.54 -1.36
N ASP A 47 -15.92 2.03 -2.58
CA ASP A 47 -15.70 3.42 -2.98
C ASP A 47 -16.73 4.32 -2.31
N LYS A 48 -16.38 4.88 -1.16
CA LYS A 48 -17.30 5.63 -0.29
C LYS A 48 -17.66 7.01 -0.80
N TRP A 49 -16.96 7.48 -1.85
CA TRP A 49 -17.08 8.84 -2.33
C TRP A 49 -17.24 8.91 -3.84
N PHE A 50 -18.24 9.69 -4.27
CA PHE A 50 -18.39 10.23 -5.62
C PHE A 50 -18.11 11.73 -5.55
N TRP A 51 -17.26 12.26 -6.42
CA TRP A 51 -17.11 13.69 -6.57
C TRP A 51 -16.93 14.10 -8.01
N TYR A 52 -17.41 15.27 -8.33
CA TYR A 52 -17.32 15.91 -9.65
C TYR A 52 -17.02 17.39 -9.47
N TYR A 53 -16.52 18.01 -10.53
CA TYR A 53 -16.19 19.43 -10.56
C TYR A 53 -17.08 20.13 -11.57
N GLU A 54 -17.77 21.20 -11.15
CA GLU A 54 -18.68 21.97 -11.96
C GLU A 54 -18.68 23.43 -11.47
N ASP A 55 -18.67 24.41 -12.39
CA ASP A 55 -18.77 25.84 -12.12
C ASP A 55 -17.83 26.36 -11.01
N GLY A 56 -16.56 25.93 -11.04
CA GLY A 56 -15.56 26.39 -10.08
C GLY A 56 -15.62 25.69 -8.72
N LYS A 57 -16.46 24.66 -8.57
CA LYS A 57 -16.70 23.96 -7.30
C LYS A 57 -16.57 22.46 -7.46
N LEU A 58 -16.04 21.82 -6.43
CA LEU A 58 -16.08 20.38 -6.28
C LEU A 58 -17.23 19.99 -5.36
N TYR A 59 -18.04 19.05 -5.81
CA TYR A 59 -19.16 18.48 -5.07
C TYR A 59 -18.81 17.06 -4.64
N ALA A 60 -18.78 16.81 -3.33
CA ALA A 60 -18.41 15.53 -2.76
C ALA A 60 -19.63 14.85 -2.11
N HIS A 61 -19.96 13.68 -2.63
CA HIS A 61 -21.13 12.90 -2.24
C HIS A 61 -20.74 11.55 -1.67
N ARG A 62 -21.55 11.04 -0.73
CA ARG A 62 -21.46 9.63 -0.33
C ARG A 62 -21.97 8.76 -1.47
N SER A 63 -21.17 7.81 -1.94
CA SER A 63 -21.50 6.94 -3.06
C SER A 63 -22.78 6.12 -2.84
N TRP A 64 -23.02 5.64 -1.62
CA TRP A 64 -24.15 4.77 -1.30
C TRP A 64 -25.47 5.51 -1.16
N THR A 65 -25.44 6.71 -0.59
CA THR A 65 -26.66 7.49 -0.32
C THR A 65 -26.91 8.60 -1.33
N GLY A 66 -25.84 9.11 -1.96
CA GLY A 66 -25.90 10.30 -2.79
C GLY A 66 -25.83 11.62 -1.99
N PHE A 67 -25.82 11.57 -0.66
CA PHE A 67 -25.81 12.77 0.18
C PHE A 67 -24.58 13.64 -0.10
N CYS A 68 -24.81 14.92 -0.41
CA CYS A 68 -23.75 15.91 -0.52
C CYS A 68 -23.19 16.23 0.86
N ILE A 69 -21.91 15.98 1.08
CA ILE A 69 -21.25 16.22 2.37
C ILE A 69 -20.41 17.49 2.33
N TYR A 70 -19.65 17.71 1.25
CA TYR A 70 -18.84 18.90 1.07
C TYR A 70 -19.06 19.53 -0.29
N ILE A 71 -19.06 20.87 -0.31
CA ILE A 71 -18.89 21.67 -1.52
C ILE A 71 -17.66 22.54 -1.31
N ILE A 72 -16.67 22.44 -2.20
CA ILE A 72 -15.42 23.17 -2.12
C ILE A 72 -15.36 24.17 -3.27
N ALA A 73 -15.43 25.46 -2.97
CA ALA A 73 -15.20 26.52 -3.94
C ALA A 73 -13.72 26.91 -3.87
N PHE A 74 -12.96 26.57 -4.91
CA PHE A 74 -11.52 26.80 -4.95
C PHE A 74 -11.19 28.27 -5.25
N ASP A 75 -10.22 28.80 -4.53
CA ASP A 75 -9.49 30.02 -4.86
C ASP A 75 -8.00 29.74 -4.84
N CYS A 76 -7.43 29.42 -6.00
CA CYS A 76 -6.02 29.11 -6.15
C CYS A 76 -5.13 30.36 -6.21
N THR A 77 -5.69 31.57 -6.08
CA THR A 77 -4.91 32.81 -6.05
C THR A 77 -4.50 33.16 -4.63
N THR A 78 -5.32 32.83 -3.65
CA THR A 78 -5.09 33.09 -2.23
C THR A 78 -4.76 31.84 -1.41
N ASP A 79 -4.94 30.64 -1.99
CA ASP A 79 -4.90 29.35 -1.29
C ASP A 79 -5.88 29.24 -0.12
N VAL A 80 -6.96 30.06 -0.13
CA VAL A 80 -8.02 30.06 0.87
C VAL A 80 -9.34 29.68 0.22
N HIS A 81 -9.74 28.44 0.42
CA HIS A 81 -10.92 27.85 -0.20
C HIS A 81 -12.17 27.97 0.68
N ASN A 82 -13.32 28.24 0.08
CA ASN A 82 -14.58 28.31 0.82
C ASN A 82 -15.27 26.95 0.81
N ILE A 83 -15.54 26.40 1.97
CA ILE A 83 -16.14 25.10 2.17
C ILE A 83 -17.56 25.25 2.69
N THR A 84 -18.49 24.50 2.10
CA THR A 84 -19.81 24.29 2.68
C THR A 84 -19.91 22.82 3.09
N VAL A 85 -20.28 22.57 4.36
CA VAL A 85 -20.40 21.22 4.92
C VAL A 85 -21.80 20.93 5.39
N ASN A 86 -22.28 19.73 5.14
CA ASN A 86 -23.58 19.22 5.55
C ASN A 86 -23.70 19.19 7.09
N ARG A 87 -24.86 19.65 7.61
CA ARG A 87 -25.19 19.63 9.06
C ARG A 87 -26.53 18.94 9.34
N ASN A 88 -27.10 18.23 8.35
CA ASN A 88 -28.26 17.41 8.61
C ASN A 88 -27.83 16.15 9.39
N PRO A 89 -28.29 15.95 10.65
CA PRO A 89 -27.83 14.86 11.51
C PRO A 89 -28.22 13.47 11.00
N GLU A 90 -29.19 13.35 10.12
CA GLU A 90 -29.57 12.09 9.47
C GLU A 90 -28.61 11.72 8.32
N GLN A 91 -27.86 12.69 7.80
CA GLN A 91 -26.96 12.51 6.66
C GLN A 91 -25.48 12.54 7.07
N TYR A 92 -25.13 13.40 8.02
CA TYR A 92 -23.75 13.62 8.45
C TYR A 92 -23.68 13.92 9.94
N LYS A 93 -22.93 13.14 10.69
CA LYS A 93 -22.93 13.17 12.17
C LYS A 93 -21.91 14.15 12.77
N CYS A 94 -20.92 14.60 12.01
CA CYS A 94 -19.94 15.56 12.52
C CYS A 94 -20.58 16.94 12.68
N THR A 95 -20.34 17.59 13.79
CA THR A 95 -20.88 18.91 14.14
C THR A 95 -19.79 19.95 14.42
N ASP A 96 -18.56 19.52 14.58
CA ASP A 96 -17.41 20.38 14.86
C ASP A 96 -16.65 20.75 13.59
N ILE A 97 -16.31 22.05 13.47
CA ILE A 97 -15.57 22.57 12.30
C ILE A 97 -14.10 22.10 12.32
N ALA A 98 -13.48 21.94 13.48
CA ALA A 98 -12.09 21.47 13.56
C ALA A 98 -11.98 20.01 13.09
N ASP A 99 -12.92 19.15 13.47
CA ASP A 99 -13.00 17.78 12.99
C ASP A 99 -13.26 17.71 11.48
N ASP A 100 -14.08 18.65 10.93
CA ASP A 100 -14.29 18.73 9.49
C ASP A 100 -13.06 19.18 8.74
N VAL A 101 -12.30 20.14 9.26
CA VAL A 101 -11.04 20.59 8.67
C VAL A 101 -10.04 19.42 8.60
N GLU A 102 -9.90 18.65 9.68
CA GLU A 102 -9.02 17.48 9.73
C GLU A 102 -9.50 16.41 8.74
N SER A 103 -10.78 16.04 8.80
CA SER A 103 -11.37 15.03 7.92
C SER A 103 -11.27 15.41 6.43
N LEU A 104 -11.55 16.67 6.09
CA LEU A 104 -11.47 17.14 4.72
C LEU A 104 -10.03 17.18 4.21
N ASN A 105 -9.05 17.58 5.03
CA ASN A 105 -7.64 17.49 4.66
C ASN A 105 -7.22 16.06 4.35
N HIS A 106 -7.59 15.09 5.19
CA HIS A 106 -7.33 13.67 4.94
C HIS A 106 -7.97 13.16 3.63
N LEU A 107 -9.22 13.60 3.35
CA LEU A 107 -9.89 13.25 2.10
C LEU A 107 -9.19 13.86 0.88
N LEU A 108 -8.83 15.14 0.95
CA LEU A 108 -8.11 15.82 -0.12
C LEU A 108 -6.72 15.22 -0.36
N ASP A 109 -6.01 14.83 0.70
CA ASP A 109 -4.75 14.08 0.57
C ASP A 109 -4.97 12.76 -0.17
N TRP A 110 -6.03 12.05 0.15
CA TRP A 110 -6.37 10.78 -0.49
C TRP A 110 -6.87 10.97 -1.93
N TRP A 111 -7.72 11.96 -2.21
CA TRP A 111 -8.26 12.23 -3.55
C TRP A 111 -7.22 12.79 -4.52
N THR A 112 -6.17 13.45 -4.01
CA THR A 112 -5.08 14.01 -4.80
C THR A 112 -3.84 13.12 -4.83
N GLN A 113 -3.89 11.95 -4.19
CA GLN A 113 -2.87 10.94 -4.44
C GLN A 113 -2.89 10.61 -5.94
N PRO A 114 -1.71 10.40 -6.55
CA PRO A 114 -1.66 10.02 -7.95
C PRO A 114 -2.64 8.87 -8.21
N THR A 115 -3.66 9.13 -9.02
CA THR A 115 -4.54 8.08 -9.50
C THR A 115 -3.71 7.11 -10.31
N TYR A 116 -4.16 5.88 -10.45
CA TYR A 116 -3.52 4.81 -11.20
C TYR A 116 -2.88 5.27 -12.53
N ASP A 117 -3.53 6.17 -13.29
CA ASP A 117 -3.02 6.69 -14.57
C ASP A 117 -1.79 7.60 -14.42
N TYR A 118 -1.70 8.41 -13.37
CA TYR A 118 -0.53 9.25 -13.08
C TYR A 118 0.64 8.42 -12.55
N TYR A 119 0.34 7.40 -11.74
CA TYR A 119 1.33 6.43 -11.28
C TYR A 119 1.93 5.64 -12.44
N HIS A 120 1.12 5.31 -13.44
CA HIS A 120 1.56 4.67 -14.67
C HIS A 120 2.51 5.58 -15.48
N GLU A 121 2.19 6.86 -15.60
CA GLU A 121 3.01 7.81 -16.34
C GLU A 121 4.33 8.10 -15.62
N TRP A 122 4.30 8.29 -14.31
CA TRP A 122 5.49 8.47 -13.47
C TRP A 122 6.36 7.20 -13.39
N LEU A 123 5.76 6.02 -13.22
CA LEU A 123 6.46 4.73 -13.25
C LEU A 123 7.06 4.48 -14.64
N SER A 124 6.32 4.74 -15.70
CA SER A 124 6.79 4.61 -17.08
C SER A 124 7.96 5.57 -17.35
N GLU A 125 7.91 6.79 -16.84
CA GLU A 125 8.98 7.78 -16.97
C GLU A 125 10.21 7.40 -16.12
N THR A 126 10.00 6.90 -14.92
CA THR A 126 11.07 6.42 -14.01
C THR A 126 11.74 5.16 -14.57
N VAL A 127 10.97 4.19 -15.06
CA VAL A 127 11.47 2.97 -15.71
C VAL A 127 12.19 3.33 -17.03
N ASN A 128 11.64 4.23 -17.84
CA ASN A 128 12.28 4.70 -19.06
C ASN A 128 13.58 5.46 -18.79
N ASN A 129 13.67 6.20 -17.68
CA ASN A 129 14.89 6.89 -17.27
C ASN A 129 15.95 5.90 -16.75
N LEU A 130 15.54 4.88 -16.00
CA LEU A 130 16.41 3.78 -15.59
C LEU A 130 16.90 2.95 -16.78
N MET A 131 16.01 2.66 -17.76
CA MET A 131 16.39 1.95 -18.98
C MET A 131 17.31 2.79 -19.87
N LYS A 132 17.16 4.11 -19.92
CA LYS A 132 18.06 5.02 -20.65
C LYS A 132 19.42 5.19 -19.97
N GLN A 133 19.48 5.12 -18.64
CA GLN A 133 20.75 5.15 -17.90
C GLN A 133 21.53 3.85 -18.06
N ASN A 134 20.85 2.74 -18.32
CA ASN A 134 21.46 1.41 -18.54
C ASN A 134 21.77 1.13 -20.03
N ALA A 135 21.52 2.04 -20.95
CA ALA A 135 21.98 1.95 -22.32
C ALA A 135 23.45 2.42 -22.42
N LEU A 136 24.37 1.61 -21.88
CA LEU A 136 25.80 1.76 -22.15
C LEU A 136 26.17 1.18 -23.54
N PRO A 137 27.15 1.75 -24.24
CA PRO A 137 27.57 1.25 -25.54
C PRO A 137 28.13 -0.17 -25.40
N ALA A 138 27.78 -1.02 -26.37
CA ALA A 138 28.31 -2.37 -26.49
C ALA A 138 29.82 -2.29 -26.74
N ASP A 139 30.61 -2.54 -25.74
CA ASP A 139 31.92 -3.18 -25.74
C ASP A 139 32.61 -3.01 -24.38
N THR A 140 32.48 -4.01 -23.55
CA THR A 140 33.51 -4.47 -22.60
C THR A 140 33.04 -5.79 -21.97
N ASP A 141 33.91 -6.79 -21.93
CA ASP A 141 33.78 -8.05 -21.18
C ASP A 141 33.59 -7.78 -19.67
N GLN A 142 32.36 -7.46 -19.25
CA GLN A 142 31.96 -7.50 -17.86
C GLN A 142 30.72 -8.38 -17.75
N ALA A 143 30.74 -9.26 -16.74
CA ALA A 143 29.63 -10.13 -16.40
C ALA A 143 28.33 -9.33 -16.33
N PRO A 144 27.17 -9.87 -16.80
CA PRO A 144 25.93 -9.13 -16.85
C PRO A 144 25.61 -8.59 -15.46
N ALA A 145 25.31 -7.28 -15.38
CA ALA A 145 24.86 -6.65 -14.16
C ALA A 145 23.66 -7.46 -13.61
N ALA A 146 23.74 -7.84 -12.35
CA ALA A 146 22.72 -8.67 -11.72
C ALA A 146 21.42 -7.89 -11.66
N VAL A 147 20.41 -8.35 -12.40
CA VAL A 147 19.11 -7.69 -12.55
C VAL A 147 18.26 -8.00 -11.31
N SER A 148 17.74 -6.96 -10.66
CA SER A 148 16.74 -7.12 -9.60
C SER A 148 15.38 -7.51 -10.20
N ASN A 149 14.68 -8.47 -9.57
CA ASN A 149 13.43 -9.03 -10.04
C ASN A 149 12.44 -9.24 -8.89
N ILE A 150 11.14 -9.11 -9.19
CA ILE A 150 10.05 -9.51 -8.31
C ILE A 150 9.02 -10.33 -9.10
N THR A 151 8.59 -11.45 -8.54
CA THR A 151 7.63 -12.37 -9.17
C THR A 151 6.49 -12.67 -8.21
N LEU A 152 5.25 -12.64 -8.70
CA LEU A 152 4.07 -13.11 -7.95
C LEU A 152 3.83 -14.59 -8.25
N LEU A 153 3.72 -15.42 -7.20
CA LEU A 153 3.56 -16.87 -7.30
C LEU A 153 2.31 -17.35 -6.56
N HIS A 154 1.57 -18.28 -7.16
CA HIS A 154 0.53 -19.05 -6.46
C HIS A 154 1.19 -20.24 -5.75
N ALA A 155 1.76 -19.98 -4.58
CA ALA A 155 2.56 -20.97 -3.84
C ALA A 155 2.66 -20.61 -2.35
N SER A 156 3.17 -21.52 -1.53
CA SER A 156 3.63 -21.21 -0.18
C SER A 156 5.02 -20.56 -0.23
N CYS A 157 5.22 -19.45 0.46
CA CYS A 157 6.53 -18.83 0.58
C CYS A 157 7.53 -19.74 1.31
N ALA A 158 7.05 -20.59 2.23
CA ALA A 158 7.87 -21.53 2.99
C ALA A 158 8.46 -22.68 2.15
N ASP A 159 8.05 -22.82 0.89
CA ASP A 159 8.51 -23.87 -0.03
C ASP A 159 9.48 -23.35 -1.11
N GLN A 160 9.75 -22.05 -1.13
CA GLN A 160 10.58 -21.43 -2.16
C GLN A 160 12.07 -21.67 -1.88
N MET A 161 12.82 -21.99 -2.95
CA MET A 161 14.29 -22.02 -2.92
C MET A 161 14.81 -20.58 -2.97
N VAL A 162 15.30 -20.07 -1.84
CA VAL A 162 15.75 -18.67 -1.65
C VAL A 162 16.77 -18.60 -0.52
N ASP A 163 17.50 -17.50 -0.40
CA ASP A 163 18.42 -17.29 0.74
C ASP A 163 17.64 -17.09 2.04
N ALA A 164 16.52 -16.34 1.99
CA ALA A 164 15.68 -16.11 3.17
C ALA A 164 14.19 -16.29 2.88
N VAL A 165 13.49 -16.99 3.78
CA VAL A 165 12.04 -17.10 3.80
C VAL A 165 11.50 -16.13 4.84
N VAL A 166 10.45 -15.37 4.49
CA VAL A 166 9.83 -14.44 5.44
C VAL A 166 8.73 -15.12 6.23
N ASN A 167 8.83 -14.99 7.53
CA ASN A 167 7.78 -15.31 8.50
C ASN A 167 6.95 -14.05 8.78
N ALA A 168 5.65 -14.07 8.47
CA ALA A 168 4.72 -13.06 8.97
C ALA A 168 4.53 -13.28 10.48
N ALA A 169 5.38 -12.63 11.26
CA ALA A 169 5.54 -12.84 12.68
C ALA A 169 4.56 -11.98 13.51
N ASN A 170 4.21 -12.47 14.70
CA ASN A 170 3.64 -11.62 15.74
C ASN A 170 4.76 -10.89 16.50
N SER A 171 4.41 -9.81 17.20
CA SER A 171 5.36 -8.95 17.92
C SER A 171 6.16 -9.68 19.02
N GLY A 172 5.64 -10.78 19.54
CA GLY A 172 6.30 -11.59 20.56
C GLY A 172 7.19 -12.70 20.02
N LEU A 173 7.24 -12.91 18.69
CA LEU A 173 8.03 -13.93 18.00
C LEU A 173 7.75 -15.38 18.44
N TRP A 174 6.54 -15.66 18.92
CA TRP A 174 6.14 -17.04 19.24
C TRP A 174 5.52 -17.76 18.03
N ALA A 175 5.54 -19.08 18.05
CA ALA A 175 4.87 -19.90 17.04
C ALA A 175 3.36 -19.63 17.04
N GLY A 176 2.87 -19.00 15.97
CA GLY A 176 1.46 -18.67 15.74
C GLY A 176 0.80 -19.64 14.75
N GLY A 177 -0.40 -19.24 14.27
CA GLY A 177 -1.13 -19.94 13.22
C GLY A 177 -0.67 -19.56 11.80
N GLY A 178 -1.32 -20.15 10.80
CA GLY A 178 -1.05 -19.85 9.38
C GLY A 178 0.38 -20.12 8.97
N ILE A 179 0.94 -19.24 8.14
CA ILE A 179 2.32 -19.38 7.62
C ILE A 179 3.36 -19.40 8.74
N CYS A 180 3.13 -18.67 9.84
CA CYS A 180 4.01 -18.67 11.00
C CYS A 180 4.17 -20.08 11.59
N GLY A 181 3.07 -20.79 11.82
CA GLY A 181 3.10 -22.16 12.32
C GLY A 181 3.79 -23.14 11.35
N VAL A 182 3.59 -22.96 10.05
CA VAL A 182 4.25 -23.79 9.02
C VAL A 182 5.77 -23.60 9.07
N ILE A 183 6.25 -22.37 9.14
CA ILE A 183 7.68 -22.04 9.18
C ILE A 183 8.33 -22.59 10.47
N PHE A 184 7.70 -22.37 11.63
CA PHE A 184 8.19 -22.93 12.90
C PHE A 184 8.30 -24.45 12.87
N LYS A 185 7.31 -25.13 12.27
CA LYS A 185 7.33 -26.58 12.11
C LYS A 185 8.46 -27.06 11.19
N LYS A 186 8.65 -26.39 10.03
CA LYS A 186 9.70 -26.74 9.05
C LYS A 186 11.11 -26.47 9.59
N ALA A 187 11.30 -25.35 10.29
CA ALA A 187 12.59 -24.98 10.87
C ALA A 187 12.97 -25.81 12.12
N GLY A 188 12.00 -26.50 12.70
CA GLY A 188 12.17 -27.15 14.00
C GLY A 188 11.77 -26.23 15.16
N LEU A 189 10.60 -26.49 15.72
CA LEU A 189 9.92 -25.63 16.71
C LEU A 189 10.83 -25.19 17.85
N SER A 190 11.59 -26.14 18.44
CA SER A 190 12.47 -25.88 19.59
C SER A 190 13.62 -24.94 19.24
N ALA A 191 14.30 -25.21 18.14
CA ALA A 191 15.47 -24.45 17.71
C ALA A 191 15.09 -23.01 17.33
N LEU A 192 14.04 -22.84 16.52
CA LEU A 192 13.56 -21.51 16.12
C LEU A 192 13.02 -20.71 17.30
N THR A 193 12.29 -21.37 18.23
CA THR A 193 11.82 -20.71 19.45
C THR A 193 12.97 -20.23 20.32
N ALA A 194 14.04 -21.01 20.44
CA ALA A 194 15.23 -20.62 21.20
C ALA A 194 15.95 -19.43 20.58
N ALA A 195 16.07 -19.38 19.26
CA ALA A 195 16.64 -18.24 18.54
C ALA A 195 15.78 -16.98 18.70
N CYS A 196 14.47 -17.08 18.55
CA CYS A 196 13.56 -15.96 18.73
C CYS A 196 13.61 -15.35 20.14
N LYS A 197 13.83 -16.15 21.17
CA LYS A 197 13.96 -15.69 22.57
C LYS A 197 15.21 -14.83 22.83
N GLN A 198 16.17 -14.79 21.92
CA GLN A 198 17.35 -13.92 22.04
C GLN A 198 17.03 -12.45 21.71
N TYR A 199 15.90 -12.20 21.07
CA TYR A 199 15.47 -10.85 20.74
C TYR A 199 14.57 -10.25 21.82
N LYS A 200 14.77 -8.95 22.07
CA LYS A 200 13.92 -8.20 23.00
C LYS A 200 12.53 -7.99 22.39
N THR A 201 11.52 -8.56 22.98
CA THR A 201 10.10 -8.43 22.58
C THR A 201 9.29 -7.60 23.59
N PRO A 202 8.13 -7.01 23.22
CA PRO A 202 7.54 -7.08 21.89
C PRO A 202 8.26 -6.20 20.87
N LEU A 203 8.37 -6.68 19.63
CA LEU A 203 8.80 -5.87 18.48
C LEU A 203 7.67 -4.92 18.05
N LYS A 204 8.05 -3.80 17.45
CA LYS A 204 7.08 -2.85 16.88
C LYS A 204 6.58 -3.36 15.52
N ASP A 205 5.36 -2.98 15.16
CA ASP A 205 4.85 -3.18 13.81
C ASP A 205 5.80 -2.50 12.80
N GLY A 206 6.02 -3.14 11.66
CA GLY A 206 7.01 -2.72 10.67
C GLY A 206 8.43 -3.23 10.91
N SER A 207 8.74 -3.85 12.06
CA SER A 207 10.07 -4.38 12.34
C SER A 207 10.35 -5.67 11.59
N ALA A 208 11.63 -5.91 11.28
CA ALA A 208 12.14 -7.17 10.76
C ALA A 208 13.42 -7.59 11.49
N ILE A 209 13.57 -8.89 11.76
CA ILE A 209 14.78 -9.51 12.33
C ILE A 209 15.08 -10.81 11.60
N ILE A 210 16.31 -11.33 11.73
CA ILE A 210 16.76 -12.55 11.04
C ILE A 210 17.18 -13.64 12.03
N THR A 211 16.89 -14.89 11.68
CA THR A 211 17.42 -16.09 12.36
C THR A 211 17.92 -17.10 11.33
N PRO A 212 18.75 -18.08 11.71
CA PRO A 212 19.00 -19.25 10.87
C PRO A 212 17.69 -20.01 10.55
N ALA A 213 17.66 -20.71 9.43
CA ALA A 213 16.52 -21.52 9.01
C ALA A 213 16.51 -22.94 9.60
N PHE A 214 17.53 -23.32 10.30
CA PHE A 214 17.72 -24.62 10.99
C PHE A 214 17.44 -25.84 10.10
N GLN A 215 16.30 -26.53 10.30
CA GLN A 215 15.94 -27.75 9.57
C GLN A 215 15.37 -27.49 8.17
N MET A 216 15.12 -26.25 7.78
CA MET A 216 14.71 -25.94 6.42
C MET A 216 15.88 -26.14 5.45
N THR A 217 15.64 -26.91 4.38
CA THR A 217 16.67 -27.21 3.37
C THR A 217 16.60 -26.30 2.16
N ASN A 218 15.53 -25.53 2.05
CA ASN A 218 15.23 -24.65 0.92
C ASN A 218 15.57 -23.17 1.20
N ALA A 219 16.02 -22.85 2.41
CA ALA A 219 16.48 -21.52 2.77
C ALA A 219 17.60 -21.59 3.81
N LYS A 220 18.46 -20.55 3.83
CA LYS A 220 19.54 -20.42 4.83
C LYS A 220 19.06 -19.68 6.08
N HIS A 221 18.13 -18.74 5.89
CA HIS A 221 17.65 -17.84 6.92
C HIS A 221 16.12 -17.70 6.93
N ILE A 222 15.59 -17.28 8.06
CA ILE A 222 14.21 -16.82 8.22
C ILE A 222 14.26 -15.35 8.65
N ILE A 223 13.59 -14.49 7.89
CA ILE A 223 13.35 -13.10 8.28
C ILE A 223 11.97 -13.01 8.90
N HIS A 224 11.90 -12.58 10.16
CA HIS A 224 10.66 -12.41 10.89
C HIS A 224 10.18 -10.98 10.73
N ALA A 225 9.16 -10.76 9.89
CA ALA A 225 8.56 -9.46 9.62
C ALA A 225 7.29 -9.29 10.46
N VAL A 226 7.22 -8.24 11.26
CA VAL A 226 6.06 -7.94 12.10
C VAL A 226 5.14 -7.00 11.35
N GLY A 227 4.11 -7.56 10.72
CA GLY A 227 3.05 -6.78 10.09
C GLY A 227 2.04 -6.25 11.11
N PRO A 228 1.36 -5.12 10.81
CA PRO A 228 0.33 -4.57 11.68
C PRO A 228 -0.92 -5.46 11.72
N ASP A 229 -1.66 -5.38 12.83
CA ASP A 229 -3.00 -5.95 12.97
C ASP A 229 -4.04 -4.87 12.63
N PHE A 230 -4.60 -4.92 11.43
CA PHE A 230 -5.60 -3.96 10.95
C PHE A 230 -6.95 -4.03 11.70
N GLY A 231 -7.17 -5.07 12.51
CA GLY A 231 -8.28 -5.10 13.45
C GLY A 231 -8.10 -4.14 14.62
N ARG A 232 -6.85 -3.84 14.99
CA ARG A 232 -6.48 -2.94 16.08
C ARG A 232 -6.06 -1.57 15.60
N THR A 233 -5.33 -1.52 14.49
CA THR A 233 -4.75 -0.31 13.88
C THR A 233 -5.16 -0.19 12.40
N PRO A 234 -6.41 0.21 12.10
CA PRO A 234 -6.97 0.15 10.73
C PRO A 234 -6.25 0.98 9.67
N LYS A 235 -5.37 1.90 10.06
CA LYS A 235 -4.63 2.80 9.15
C LYS A 235 -3.11 2.55 9.16
N ALA A 236 -2.65 1.41 9.61
CA ALA A 236 -1.22 1.07 9.74
C ALA A 236 -0.57 0.63 8.40
N PHE A 237 -0.83 1.36 7.32
CA PHE A 237 -0.30 1.05 5.98
C PHE A 237 1.21 1.30 5.89
N LYS A 238 1.69 2.30 6.62
CA LYS A 238 3.12 2.58 6.70
C LYS A 238 3.87 1.43 7.37
N GLU A 239 3.35 0.91 8.46
CA GLU A 239 3.92 -0.21 9.20
C GLU A 239 3.93 -1.49 8.34
N LEU A 240 2.90 -1.69 7.50
CA LEU A 240 2.89 -2.80 6.55
C LEU A 240 3.97 -2.62 5.46
N PHE A 241 4.11 -1.42 4.91
CA PHE A 241 5.21 -1.09 4.00
C PHE A 241 6.57 -1.31 4.68
N ASP A 242 6.75 -0.79 5.90
CA ASP A 242 7.99 -0.91 6.67
C ASP A 242 8.36 -2.39 6.93
N ALA A 243 7.37 -3.27 7.19
CA ALA A 243 7.62 -4.70 7.37
C ALA A 243 8.25 -5.36 6.13
N TYR A 244 7.80 -4.99 4.92
CA TYR A 244 8.41 -5.43 3.67
C TYR A 244 9.79 -4.78 3.45
N TYR A 245 9.86 -3.45 3.54
CA TYR A 245 11.09 -2.71 3.26
C TYR A 245 12.22 -3.07 4.24
N ASN A 246 11.94 -3.14 5.54
CA ASN A 246 12.93 -3.53 6.54
C ASN A 246 13.37 -4.98 6.39
N SER A 247 12.50 -5.88 5.88
CA SER A 247 12.91 -7.25 5.53
C SER A 247 13.94 -7.26 4.39
N LEU A 248 13.77 -6.41 3.38
CA LEU A 248 14.76 -6.26 2.30
C LEU A 248 16.07 -5.63 2.81
N CYS A 249 16.00 -4.66 3.73
CA CYS A 249 17.19 -4.10 4.37
C CYS A 249 17.95 -5.17 5.19
N VAL A 250 17.23 -5.96 5.99
CA VAL A 250 17.81 -7.08 6.75
C VAL A 250 18.44 -8.11 5.83
N LEU A 251 17.81 -8.43 4.69
CA LEU A 251 18.35 -9.32 3.68
C LEU A 251 19.70 -8.78 3.17
N LYS A 252 19.72 -7.50 2.76
CA LYS A 252 20.92 -6.82 2.23
C LYS A 252 22.04 -6.76 3.28
N ASP A 253 21.72 -6.42 4.52
CA ASP A 253 22.70 -6.30 5.60
C ASP A 253 23.37 -7.65 5.98
N ASN A 254 22.80 -8.76 5.50
CA ASN A 254 23.35 -10.11 5.63
C ASN A 254 23.93 -10.68 4.32
N ASP A 255 24.11 -9.85 3.29
CA ASP A 255 24.63 -10.23 1.97
C ASP A 255 23.86 -11.39 1.32
N LEU A 256 22.53 -11.32 1.37
CA LEU A 256 21.60 -12.31 0.84
C LEU A 256 20.80 -11.67 -0.31
N HIS A 257 20.58 -12.39 -1.40
CA HIS A 257 20.08 -11.82 -2.66
C HIS A 257 18.71 -12.36 -3.10
N SER A 258 18.17 -13.36 -2.43
CA SER A 258 16.89 -13.95 -2.77
C SER A 258 15.99 -14.11 -1.54
N ILE A 259 14.70 -13.73 -1.68
CA ILE A 259 13.76 -13.72 -0.57
C ILE A 259 12.36 -14.13 -1.03
N SER A 260 11.62 -14.86 -0.19
CA SER A 260 10.22 -15.16 -0.42
C SER A 260 9.34 -14.58 0.68
N PHE A 261 8.32 -13.84 0.27
CA PHE A 261 7.33 -13.23 1.14
C PHE A 261 6.00 -13.95 1.07
N PRO A 262 5.30 -14.12 2.21
CA PRO A 262 3.85 -14.27 2.20
C PRO A 262 3.18 -12.91 1.99
N LEU A 263 1.86 -12.89 1.79
CA LEU A 263 1.08 -11.67 1.90
C LEU A 263 0.96 -11.29 3.40
N ILE A 264 1.85 -10.41 3.87
CA ILE A 264 1.91 -9.99 5.28
C ILE A 264 0.60 -9.27 5.64
N SER A 265 0.05 -9.57 6.81
CA SER A 265 -1.22 -9.04 7.32
C SER A 265 -2.45 -9.33 6.42
N SER A 266 -2.41 -10.33 5.52
CA SER A 266 -3.57 -10.70 4.69
C SER A 266 -4.53 -11.68 5.37
N GLY A 267 -4.08 -12.43 6.38
CA GLY A 267 -4.88 -13.39 7.13
C GLY A 267 -5.63 -12.76 8.31
N ILE A 268 -5.45 -13.31 9.51
CA ILE A 268 -6.11 -12.85 10.75
C ILE A 268 -5.85 -11.35 11.01
N PHE A 269 -4.65 -10.87 10.69
CA PHE A 269 -4.26 -9.47 10.85
C PHE A 269 -4.80 -8.54 9.75
N GLY A 270 -5.49 -9.07 8.74
CA GLY A 270 -6.19 -8.28 7.72
C GLY A 270 -7.35 -7.45 8.29
N GLY A 271 -7.98 -7.94 9.36
CA GLY A 271 -8.92 -7.20 10.19
C GLY A 271 -9.97 -6.40 9.42
N ALA A 272 -9.87 -5.08 9.47
CA ALA A 272 -10.83 -4.15 8.87
C ALA A 272 -10.58 -3.82 7.39
N LEU A 273 -9.57 -4.42 6.75
CA LEU A 273 -9.30 -4.19 5.33
C LEU A 273 -10.37 -4.87 4.47
N SER A 274 -10.85 -4.18 3.44
CA SER A 274 -11.82 -4.73 2.48
C SER A 274 -11.18 -5.81 1.59
N ASN A 275 -9.92 -5.60 1.20
CA ASN A 275 -9.13 -6.56 0.45
C ASN A 275 -7.69 -6.64 0.99
N PRO A 276 -7.45 -7.47 2.03
CA PRO A 276 -6.14 -7.58 2.66
C PRO A 276 -5.04 -8.07 1.72
N ALA A 277 -5.35 -8.98 0.79
CA ALA A 277 -4.39 -9.51 -0.17
C ALA A 277 -3.93 -8.44 -1.17
N ALA A 278 -4.85 -7.64 -1.69
CA ALA A 278 -4.54 -6.52 -2.58
C ALA A 278 -3.67 -5.47 -1.88
N GLU A 279 -4.02 -5.09 -0.64
CA GLU A 279 -3.25 -4.09 0.10
C GLU A 279 -1.85 -4.61 0.46
N SER A 280 -1.72 -5.87 0.89
CA SER A 280 -0.44 -6.50 1.17
C SER A 280 0.46 -6.53 -0.07
N THR A 281 -0.08 -6.90 -1.22
CA THR A 281 0.62 -6.88 -2.52
C THR A 281 1.09 -5.48 -2.88
N LYS A 282 0.21 -4.48 -2.75
CA LYS A 282 0.55 -3.08 -3.02
C LYS A 282 1.74 -2.60 -2.19
N GLN A 283 1.75 -2.88 -0.88
CA GLN A 283 2.84 -2.44 -0.01
C GLN A 283 4.14 -3.21 -0.29
N CYS A 284 4.07 -4.50 -0.64
CA CYS A 284 5.23 -5.27 -1.07
C CYS A 284 5.87 -4.69 -2.35
N CYS A 285 5.07 -4.46 -3.39
CA CYS A 285 5.56 -3.89 -4.65
C CYS A 285 6.18 -2.50 -4.43
N ARG A 286 5.56 -1.65 -3.63
CA ARG A 286 6.11 -0.32 -3.28
C ARG A 286 7.43 -0.42 -2.52
N ALA A 287 7.53 -1.34 -1.56
CA ALA A 287 8.76 -1.57 -0.81
C ALA A 287 9.88 -2.08 -1.71
N TYR A 288 9.57 -3.01 -2.63
CA TYR A 288 10.51 -3.49 -3.63
C TYR A 288 11.03 -2.36 -4.53
N LEU A 289 10.13 -1.58 -5.15
CA LEU A 289 10.52 -0.48 -6.04
C LEU A 289 11.37 0.57 -5.32
N LYS A 290 10.99 0.92 -4.07
CA LYS A 290 11.78 1.83 -3.27
C LYS A 290 13.16 1.25 -2.94
N PHE A 291 13.24 -0.02 -2.58
CA PHE A 291 14.50 -0.68 -2.25
C PHE A 291 15.45 -0.71 -3.45
N VAL A 292 14.97 -1.08 -4.63
CA VAL A 292 15.78 -1.09 -5.87
C VAL A 292 16.24 0.32 -6.24
N ALA A 293 15.42 1.34 -6.01
CA ALA A 293 15.81 2.73 -6.22
C ALA A 293 16.87 3.21 -5.20
N ASP A 294 16.78 2.78 -3.94
CA ASP A 294 17.75 3.12 -2.89
C ASP A 294 19.08 2.36 -3.06
N TYR A 295 19.05 1.17 -3.67
CA TYR A 295 20.21 0.27 -3.83
C TYR A 295 20.29 -0.30 -5.26
N PRO A 296 20.55 0.55 -6.27
CA PRO A 296 20.45 0.15 -7.69
C PRO A 296 21.47 -0.93 -8.11
N ASP A 297 22.61 -1.00 -7.41
CA ASP A 297 23.67 -1.97 -7.72
C ASP A 297 23.53 -3.29 -6.94
N TYR A 298 22.50 -3.42 -6.10
CA TYR A 298 22.26 -4.61 -5.31
C TYR A 298 21.31 -5.57 -6.01
N PRO A 299 21.81 -6.75 -6.46
CA PRO A 299 20.95 -7.73 -7.14
C PRO A 299 19.96 -8.37 -6.16
N LEU A 300 18.68 -8.42 -6.53
CA LEU A 300 17.61 -8.89 -5.67
C LEU A 300 16.58 -9.72 -6.43
N ASP A 301 16.33 -10.95 -5.98
CA ASP A 301 15.23 -11.80 -6.46
C ASP A 301 14.16 -11.92 -5.37
N VAL A 302 12.97 -11.35 -5.62
CA VAL A 302 11.84 -11.37 -4.70
C VAL A 302 10.74 -12.28 -5.23
N LYS A 303 10.27 -13.20 -4.40
CA LYS A 303 9.11 -14.04 -4.66
C LYS A 303 7.98 -13.66 -3.70
N LEU A 304 6.97 -12.97 -4.21
CA LEU A 304 5.74 -12.69 -3.46
C LEU A 304 4.77 -13.86 -3.66
N CYS A 305 4.37 -14.52 -2.57
CA CYS A 305 3.59 -15.75 -2.61
C CYS A 305 2.17 -15.53 -2.08
N ALA A 306 1.19 -15.70 -2.95
CA ALA A 306 -0.22 -15.82 -2.62
C ALA A 306 -0.55 -17.31 -2.42
N PHE A 307 -1.11 -17.68 -1.27
CA PHE A 307 -1.30 -19.10 -0.93
C PHE A 307 -2.60 -19.69 -1.52
N SER A 308 -3.70 -18.94 -1.49
CA SER A 308 -4.98 -19.39 -2.03
C SER A 308 -5.26 -18.80 -3.40
N ALA A 309 -6.16 -19.47 -4.18
CA ALA A 309 -6.59 -18.97 -5.48
C ALA A 309 -7.24 -17.59 -5.38
N LYS A 310 -7.98 -17.32 -4.30
CA LYS A 310 -8.57 -16.00 -4.05
C LYS A 310 -7.49 -14.94 -3.80
N GLU A 311 -6.54 -15.20 -2.91
CA GLU A 311 -5.41 -14.30 -2.68
C GLU A 311 -4.63 -14.03 -3.97
N MET A 312 -4.41 -15.08 -4.80
CA MET A 312 -3.72 -14.93 -6.08
C MET A 312 -4.49 -14.05 -7.05
N GLN A 313 -5.81 -14.19 -7.13
CA GLN A 313 -6.66 -13.35 -7.97
C GLN A 313 -6.60 -11.87 -7.53
N ASP A 314 -6.78 -11.64 -6.22
CA ASP A 314 -6.77 -10.30 -5.64
C ASP A 314 -5.39 -9.63 -5.76
N ALA A 315 -4.32 -10.38 -5.52
CA ALA A 315 -2.94 -9.93 -5.62
C ALA A 315 -2.54 -9.60 -7.07
N LYS A 316 -2.93 -10.45 -8.03
CA LYS A 316 -2.50 -10.33 -9.43
C LYS A 316 -2.90 -9.00 -10.06
N LEU A 317 -4.13 -8.55 -9.84
CA LEU A 317 -4.61 -7.27 -10.38
C LEU A 317 -3.75 -6.11 -9.93
N VAL A 318 -3.38 -6.09 -8.64
CA VAL A 318 -2.53 -5.03 -8.07
C VAL A 318 -1.08 -5.19 -8.51
N PHE A 319 -0.55 -6.41 -8.50
CA PHE A 319 0.82 -6.71 -8.90
C PHE A 319 1.08 -6.29 -10.35
N ASP A 320 0.25 -6.75 -11.29
CA ASP A 320 0.36 -6.43 -12.71
C ASP A 320 0.25 -4.91 -12.93
N SER A 321 -0.56 -4.23 -12.13
CA SER A 321 -0.74 -2.79 -12.21
C SER A 321 0.47 -1.97 -11.76
N ILE A 322 1.37 -2.53 -10.96
CA ILE A 322 2.52 -1.82 -10.38
C ILE A 322 3.83 -2.28 -11.01
N ILE A 323 3.97 -3.57 -11.35
CA ILE A 323 5.25 -4.17 -11.76
C ILE A 323 5.31 -4.43 -13.27
N SER A 324 4.17 -4.69 -13.96
CA SER A 324 4.16 -5.08 -15.38
C SER A 324 4.16 -3.87 -16.34
N VAL A 325 4.64 -2.72 -15.88
CA VAL A 325 4.68 -1.47 -16.67
C VAL A 325 6.07 -1.21 -17.25
#